data_13e707785e8cf87f667ef3e91a0eeba9
#
_entry.id   13e707785e8cf87f667ef3e91a0eeba9
#
_cell.length_a   1.000
_cell.length_b   1.000
_cell.length_c   1.000
_cell.angle_alpha   90.00
_cell.angle_beta   90.00
_cell.angle_gamma   90.00
#
_symmetry.space_group_name_H-M   'P 1'
#
loop_
_entity.id
_entity.type
_entity.pdbx_description
1 polymer ?
#
loop_
_entity_poly.entity_id
_entity_poly.type
_entity_poly.pdbx_seq_one_letter_code
_entity_poly.pdbx_strand_id
1 'polypeptide(L)'
;GVLRYSFPTSYNYYSNFPHKNPLIPFIKEIKTPLLIGGSYEKNREKQEYCNSAFMFDKYGNFRGYYGKNHLVPFAESLPFREYPVINKFLTTFIGISAGWVPGDQYVFFDIPCKWFPDRILPESKYIDLSISYNKQQSLEKANPTVRLSTPICFDDAFTDVMRPMFLNGAELFVNITDDSWSKTKSSEYQHFVIASYRAIEYRTTLVRSSNSGYSVVVNPQGKIIADQPLFEACATSFDVPIYQRKMTTYAKFGNWFPYTCILLVLAYAFYMYKTFTFSDYIPSY
;
A
#
# COMPACT_ATOMS: atom_id res chain seq x y z
N GLY A 1 -10.24 2.67 -11.83
CA GLY A 1 -9.07 1.93 -12.27
C GLY A 1 -8.90 1.93 -13.77
N VAL A 2 -7.70 1.67 -14.24
CA VAL A 2 -7.37 1.64 -15.68
C VAL A 2 -8.07 0.48 -16.38
N LEU A 3 -8.26 -0.64 -15.67
CA LEU A 3 -8.94 -1.80 -16.21
C LEU A 3 -10.46 -1.61 -16.17
N ARG A 4 -11.08 -1.64 -17.35
CA ARG A 4 -12.51 -1.40 -17.52
C ARG A 4 -13.40 -2.48 -16.94
N TYR A 5 -12.91 -3.73 -16.92
CA TYR A 5 -13.67 -4.90 -16.48
C TYR A 5 -12.94 -5.64 -15.37
N SER A 6 -13.70 -6.28 -14.48
CA SER A 6 -13.15 -6.99 -13.34
C SER A 6 -12.40 -8.27 -13.69
N PHE A 7 -11.38 -8.61 -12.92
CA PHE A 7 -10.69 -9.89 -12.94
C PHE A 7 -11.35 -10.88 -11.95
N PRO A 8 -11.23 -12.19 -12.16
CA PRO A 8 -10.63 -12.89 -13.33
C PRO A 8 -11.58 -12.97 -14.53
N THR A 9 -12.84 -12.62 -14.38
CA THR A 9 -13.93 -12.83 -15.37
C THR A 9 -13.58 -12.24 -16.72
N SER A 10 -12.87 -11.12 -16.74
CA SER A 10 -12.52 -10.38 -17.94
C SER A 10 -11.14 -10.71 -18.51
N TYR A 11 -10.42 -11.68 -17.96
CA TYR A 11 -9.09 -12.02 -18.45
C TYR A 11 -9.09 -12.38 -19.93
N ASN A 12 -10.05 -13.18 -20.36
CA ASN A 12 -10.21 -13.56 -21.78
C ASN A 12 -10.47 -12.36 -22.69
N TYR A 13 -11.19 -11.34 -22.20
CA TYR A 13 -11.40 -10.10 -22.93
C TYR A 13 -10.07 -9.39 -23.22
N TYR A 14 -9.20 -9.27 -22.21
CA TYR A 14 -7.91 -8.62 -22.35
C TYR A 14 -6.91 -9.42 -23.19
N SER A 15 -7.10 -10.74 -23.30
CA SER A 15 -6.26 -11.62 -24.11
C SER A 15 -6.72 -11.73 -25.56
N ASN A 16 -8.04 -11.82 -25.79
CA ASN A 16 -8.62 -12.20 -27.07
C ASN A 16 -9.17 -11.02 -27.88
N PHE A 17 -9.28 -9.84 -27.28
CA PHE A 17 -9.78 -8.65 -27.96
C PHE A 17 -8.75 -7.50 -27.97
N PRO A 18 -7.55 -7.72 -28.52
CA PRO A 18 -6.44 -6.77 -28.44
C PRO A 18 -6.73 -5.40 -29.07
N HIS A 19 -7.59 -5.34 -30.12
CA HIS A 19 -7.97 -4.08 -30.77
C HIS A 19 -8.95 -3.25 -29.97
N LYS A 20 -9.67 -3.84 -29.01
CA LYS A 20 -10.58 -3.13 -28.08
C LYS A 20 -9.93 -2.87 -26.74
N ASN A 21 -8.98 -3.74 -26.35
CA ASN A 21 -8.20 -3.59 -25.13
C ASN A 21 -6.81 -4.20 -25.33
N PRO A 22 -5.83 -3.40 -25.71
CA PRO A 22 -4.49 -3.87 -26.11
C PRO A 22 -3.58 -4.22 -24.92
N LEU A 23 -4.09 -4.38 -23.70
CA LEU A 23 -3.27 -4.55 -22.50
C LEU A 23 -2.21 -5.65 -22.66
N ILE A 24 -2.63 -6.89 -22.98
CA ILE A 24 -1.70 -8.01 -23.09
C ILE A 24 -0.74 -7.87 -24.29
N PRO A 25 -1.21 -7.52 -25.50
CA PRO A 25 -0.33 -7.20 -26.60
C PRO A 25 0.65 -6.07 -26.29
N PHE A 26 0.18 -4.99 -25.65
CA PHE A 26 1.01 -3.86 -25.22
C PHE A 26 2.14 -4.30 -24.29
N ILE A 27 1.85 -5.12 -23.24
CA ILE A 27 2.88 -5.63 -22.34
C ILE A 27 3.93 -6.45 -23.09
N LYS A 28 3.51 -7.29 -24.03
CA LYS A 28 4.42 -8.10 -24.86
C LYS A 28 5.31 -7.25 -25.76
N GLU A 29 4.77 -6.14 -26.25
CA GLU A 29 5.52 -5.19 -27.08
C GLU A 29 6.58 -4.44 -26.27
N ILE A 30 6.21 -3.87 -25.10
CA ILE A 30 7.14 -3.11 -24.24
C ILE A 30 8.15 -4.01 -23.52
N LYS A 31 7.89 -5.33 -23.41
CA LYS A 31 8.74 -6.33 -22.73
C LYS A 31 9.14 -5.93 -21.31
N THR A 32 8.24 -5.25 -20.60
CA THR A 32 8.45 -4.73 -19.25
C THR A 32 7.33 -5.21 -18.34
N PRO A 33 7.60 -5.64 -17.09
CA PRO A 33 6.56 -5.95 -16.14
C PRO A 33 5.64 -4.75 -15.90
N LEU A 34 4.34 -5.00 -15.75
CA LEU A 34 3.33 -3.97 -15.56
C LEU A 34 2.56 -4.20 -14.27
N LEU A 35 2.51 -3.17 -13.41
CA LEU A 35 1.63 -3.08 -12.26
C LEU A 35 0.49 -2.11 -12.59
N ILE A 36 -0.76 -2.58 -12.50
CA ILE A 36 -1.93 -1.80 -12.93
C ILE A 36 -3.12 -1.98 -11.99
N GLY A 37 -3.85 -0.90 -11.74
CA GLY A 37 -5.04 -0.90 -10.87
C GLY A 37 -6.31 -1.34 -11.59
N GLY A 38 -7.16 -2.06 -10.87
CA GLY A 38 -8.47 -2.49 -11.35
C GLY A 38 -9.30 -3.15 -10.25
N SER A 39 -10.46 -3.68 -10.61
CA SER A 39 -11.32 -4.44 -9.68
C SER A 39 -11.12 -5.94 -9.84
N TYR A 40 -11.01 -6.65 -8.71
CA TYR A 40 -11.04 -8.11 -8.67
C TYR A 40 -12.41 -8.58 -8.18
N GLU A 41 -13.06 -9.47 -8.93
CA GLU A 41 -14.34 -10.08 -8.55
C GLU A 41 -14.10 -11.19 -7.55
N LYS A 42 -14.31 -10.91 -6.25
CA LYS A 42 -14.07 -11.85 -5.16
C LYS A 42 -15.21 -12.86 -5.01
N ASN A 43 -16.43 -12.40 -5.16
CA ASN A 43 -17.63 -13.26 -5.16
C ASN A 43 -18.68 -12.70 -6.13
N ARG A 44 -18.96 -13.48 -7.18
CA ARG A 44 -19.92 -13.08 -8.23
C ARG A 44 -21.36 -13.09 -7.75
N GLU A 45 -21.73 -14.09 -6.96
CA GLU A 45 -23.13 -14.24 -6.48
C GLU A 45 -23.51 -13.11 -5.52
N LYS A 46 -22.55 -12.70 -4.68
CA LYS A 46 -22.73 -11.59 -3.74
C LYS A 46 -22.36 -10.23 -4.32
N GLN A 47 -21.90 -10.18 -5.57
CA GLN A 47 -21.38 -8.95 -6.21
C GLN A 47 -20.31 -8.26 -5.37
N GLU A 48 -19.40 -9.03 -4.78
CA GLU A 48 -18.31 -8.53 -3.97
C GLU A 48 -17.06 -8.32 -4.83
N TYR A 49 -16.56 -7.08 -4.81
CA TYR A 49 -15.39 -6.66 -5.55
C TYR A 49 -14.31 -6.14 -4.62
N CYS A 50 -13.05 -6.38 -4.96
CA CYS A 50 -11.90 -5.83 -4.26
C CYS A 50 -11.18 -4.84 -5.16
N ASN A 51 -10.88 -3.64 -4.65
CA ASN A 51 -10.00 -2.71 -5.34
C ASN A 51 -8.59 -3.30 -5.34
N SER A 52 -7.98 -3.48 -6.51
CA SER A 52 -6.82 -4.38 -6.64
C SER A 52 -5.74 -3.82 -7.55
N ALA A 53 -4.51 -4.21 -7.26
CA ALA A 53 -3.33 -4.00 -8.08
C ALA A 53 -2.92 -5.34 -8.71
N PHE A 54 -2.85 -5.39 -10.03
CA PHE A 54 -2.52 -6.57 -10.81
C PHE A 54 -1.10 -6.49 -11.33
N MET A 55 -0.34 -7.56 -11.17
CA MET A 55 1.01 -7.68 -11.71
C MET A 55 1.01 -8.59 -12.94
N PHE A 56 1.60 -8.10 -14.01
CA PHE A 56 1.91 -8.88 -15.22
C PHE A 56 3.43 -8.90 -15.44
N ASP A 57 3.95 -10.04 -15.87
CA ASP A 57 5.34 -10.12 -16.28
C ASP A 57 5.54 -9.54 -17.70
N LYS A 58 6.81 -9.43 -18.12
CA LYS A 58 7.18 -8.92 -19.44
C LYS A 58 6.64 -9.72 -20.64
N TYR A 59 6.09 -10.90 -20.41
CA TYR A 59 5.47 -11.76 -21.42
C TYR A 59 3.94 -11.64 -21.42
N GLY A 60 3.37 -10.80 -20.54
CA GLY A 60 1.93 -10.61 -20.39
C GLY A 60 1.25 -11.69 -19.55
N ASN A 61 2.02 -12.53 -18.81
CA ASN A 61 1.44 -13.51 -17.91
C ASN A 61 1.01 -12.82 -16.60
N PHE A 62 -0.19 -13.13 -16.15
CA PHE A 62 -0.69 -12.68 -14.86
C PHE A 62 0.07 -13.35 -13.70
N ARG A 63 0.66 -12.56 -12.82
CA ARG A 63 1.51 -13.01 -11.71
C ARG A 63 0.83 -12.95 -10.37
N GLY A 64 -0.36 -12.39 -10.31
CA GLY A 64 -1.16 -12.25 -9.10
C GLY A 64 -1.69 -10.83 -8.91
N TYR A 65 -2.42 -10.66 -7.82
CA TYR A 65 -2.97 -9.36 -7.43
C TYR A 65 -2.83 -9.13 -5.92
N TYR A 66 -2.75 -7.87 -5.55
CA TYR A 66 -2.94 -7.40 -4.19
C TYR A 66 -4.31 -6.72 -4.10
N GLY A 67 -5.11 -7.06 -3.09
CA GLY A 67 -6.37 -6.40 -2.80
C GLY A 67 -6.20 -5.34 -1.71
N LYS A 68 -6.80 -4.16 -1.90
CA LYS A 68 -6.78 -3.08 -0.93
C LYS A 68 -7.32 -3.52 0.42
N ASN A 69 -6.56 -3.31 1.48
CA ASN A 69 -6.93 -3.75 2.83
C ASN A 69 -7.72 -2.70 3.59
N HIS A 70 -7.38 -1.43 3.43
CA HIS A 70 -8.02 -0.34 4.17
C HIS A 70 -8.96 0.46 3.28
N LEU A 71 -10.25 0.13 3.35
CA LEU A 71 -11.28 0.80 2.56
C LEU A 71 -11.56 2.20 3.11
N VAL A 72 -11.76 3.16 2.22
CA VAL A 72 -12.12 4.53 2.60
C VAL A 72 -13.55 4.56 3.14
N PRO A 73 -13.73 5.00 4.40
CA PRO A 73 -15.05 5.12 5.00
C PRO A 73 -15.96 6.03 4.16
N PHE A 74 -17.22 5.65 4.01
CA PHE A 74 -18.26 6.32 3.23
C PHE A 74 -18.04 6.40 1.71
N ALA A 75 -16.83 6.12 1.20
CA ALA A 75 -16.55 6.04 -0.22
C ALA A 75 -16.49 4.60 -0.74
N GLU A 76 -15.80 3.72 -0.01
CA GLU A 76 -15.65 2.32 -0.37
C GLU A 76 -16.30 1.37 0.66
N SER A 77 -16.50 1.82 1.90
CA SER A 77 -17.16 1.05 2.95
C SER A 77 -18.22 1.88 3.68
N LEU A 78 -19.33 1.24 4.02
CA LEU A 78 -20.35 1.82 4.88
C LEU A 78 -20.14 1.31 6.30
N PRO A 79 -20.01 2.20 7.31
CA PRO A 79 -20.02 1.79 8.70
C PRO A 79 -21.30 1.03 9.02
N PHE A 80 -21.18 -0.02 9.85
CA PHE A 80 -22.31 -0.82 10.28
C PHE A 80 -23.10 -1.52 9.15
N ARG A 81 -22.44 -1.80 8.02
CA ARG A 81 -23.01 -2.52 6.87
C ARG A 81 -23.60 -3.89 7.24
N GLU A 82 -23.05 -4.53 8.27
CA GLU A 82 -23.51 -5.81 8.81
C GLU A 82 -24.93 -5.76 9.39
N TYR A 83 -25.43 -4.56 9.75
CA TYR A 83 -26.79 -4.36 10.24
C TYR A 83 -27.75 -4.03 9.10
N PRO A 84 -28.70 -4.92 8.73
CA PRO A 84 -29.56 -4.74 7.55
C PRO A 84 -30.37 -3.44 7.54
N VAL A 85 -30.86 -3.01 8.71
CA VAL A 85 -31.66 -1.78 8.85
C VAL A 85 -30.79 -0.54 8.55
N ILE A 86 -29.59 -0.50 9.12
CA ILE A 86 -28.63 0.62 8.95
C ILE A 86 -28.15 0.62 7.51
N ASN A 87 -27.81 -0.53 6.95
CA ASN A 87 -27.38 -0.66 5.58
C ASN A 87 -28.44 -0.13 4.59
N LYS A 88 -29.69 -0.54 4.76
CA LYS A 88 -30.79 -0.06 3.93
C LYS A 88 -31.00 1.45 4.02
N PHE A 89 -30.90 2.02 5.22
CA PHE A 89 -30.98 3.45 5.45
C PHE A 89 -29.83 4.19 4.74
N LEU A 90 -28.59 3.76 4.97
CA LEU A 90 -27.41 4.41 4.39
C LEU A 90 -27.35 4.29 2.86
N THR A 91 -27.68 3.13 2.30
CA THR A 91 -27.73 2.93 0.84
C THR A 91 -28.81 3.78 0.19
N THR A 92 -29.97 3.94 0.84
CA THR A 92 -31.07 4.76 0.32
C THR A 92 -30.77 6.25 0.37
N PHE A 93 -30.12 6.74 1.44
CA PHE A 93 -29.84 8.17 1.62
C PHE A 93 -28.51 8.62 1.03
N ILE A 94 -27.47 7.77 1.04
CA ILE A 94 -26.12 8.11 0.59
C ILE A 94 -25.90 7.65 -0.86
N GLY A 95 -26.73 6.74 -1.36
CA GLY A 95 -26.64 6.24 -2.75
C GLY A 95 -25.41 5.37 -3.03
N ILE A 96 -24.70 4.94 -1.99
CA ILE A 96 -23.52 4.09 -2.13
C ILE A 96 -23.97 2.62 -2.10
N SER A 97 -24.00 1.97 -3.24
CA SER A 97 -24.09 0.51 -3.33
C SER A 97 -22.66 -0.05 -3.27
N ALA A 98 -22.10 -0.16 -2.08
CA ALA A 98 -20.72 -0.63 -1.94
C ALA A 98 -20.66 -2.16 -1.98
N GLY A 99 -20.40 -2.73 -3.13
CA GLY A 99 -19.91 -4.10 -3.30
C GLY A 99 -18.42 -4.26 -3.00
N TRP A 100 -17.75 -3.21 -2.52
CA TRP A 100 -16.34 -3.27 -2.19
C TRP A 100 -16.10 -4.03 -0.89
N VAL A 101 -15.17 -5.00 -0.95
CA VAL A 101 -14.70 -5.75 0.22
C VAL A 101 -13.19 -5.63 0.35
N PRO A 102 -12.65 -5.65 1.57
CA PRO A 102 -11.21 -5.55 1.77
C PRO A 102 -10.49 -6.79 1.22
N GLY A 103 -9.22 -6.61 0.90
CA GLY A 103 -8.27 -7.70 0.68
C GLY A 103 -8.04 -8.48 1.97
N ASP A 104 -7.52 -9.69 1.82
CA ASP A 104 -7.27 -10.62 2.92
C ASP A 104 -5.81 -11.08 2.98
N GLN A 105 -4.98 -10.61 2.06
CA GLN A 105 -3.61 -11.08 1.93
C GLN A 105 -2.63 -9.92 1.65
N TYR A 106 -1.43 -10.05 2.20
CA TYR A 106 -0.29 -9.23 1.83
C TYR A 106 0.50 -9.95 0.74
N VAL A 107 0.40 -9.45 -0.48
CA VAL A 107 1.05 -10.03 -1.67
C VAL A 107 2.28 -9.23 -2.03
N PHE A 108 3.31 -9.93 -2.48
CA PHE A 108 4.59 -9.36 -2.90
C PHE A 108 4.87 -9.78 -4.34
N PHE A 109 5.55 -8.90 -5.06
CA PHE A 109 5.98 -9.17 -6.41
C PHE A 109 7.48 -8.97 -6.51
N ASP A 110 8.19 -10.00 -6.99
CA ASP A 110 9.62 -9.90 -7.26
C ASP A 110 9.80 -9.44 -8.71
N ILE A 111 10.40 -8.26 -8.90
CA ILE A 111 10.67 -7.69 -10.22
C ILE A 111 12.18 -7.63 -10.48
N PRO A 112 12.62 -7.78 -11.75
CA PRO A 112 14.03 -7.66 -12.07
C PRO A 112 14.61 -6.30 -11.68
N CYS A 113 15.81 -6.30 -11.14
CA CYS A 113 16.56 -5.08 -10.81
C CYS A 113 18.03 -5.18 -11.21
N LYS A 114 18.77 -4.09 -11.11
CA LYS A 114 20.22 -4.14 -11.22
C LYS A 114 20.81 -4.72 -9.94
N TRP A 115 21.81 -5.61 -10.07
CA TRP A 115 22.52 -6.13 -8.90
C TRP A 115 23.23 -5.03 -8.13
N PHE A 116 23.21 -5.11 -6.80
CA PHE A 116 24.01 -4.28 -5.93
C PHE A 116 24.71 -5.13 -4.85
N PRO A 117 26.04 -4.93 -4.61
CA PRO A 117 26.86 -5.88 -3.84
C PRO A 117 26.48 -5.99 -2.36
N ASP A 118 25.94 -4.91 -1.79
CA ASP A 118 25.59 -4.84 -0.35
C ASP A 118 24.17 -5.32 -0.04
N ARG A 119 23.53 -5.98 -1.01
CA ARG A 119 22.18 -6.50 -0.81
C ARG A 119 22.18 -7.67 0.14
N ILE A 120 21.43 -7.53 1.23
CA ILE A 120 21.03 -8.64 2.09
C ILE A 120 19.62 -9.06 1.63
N LEU A 121 19.48 -10.34 1.26
CA LEU A 121 18.19 -10.89 0.90
C LEU A 121 17.24 -10.78 2.09
N PRO A 122 15.97 -10.35 1.87
CA PRO A 122 15.01 -10.34 2.95
C PRO A 122 14.79 -11.75 3.49
N GLU A 123 14.76 -11.89 4.82
CA GLU A 123 14.28 -13.11 5.47
C GLU A 123 12.82 -13.29 5.07
N SER A 124 12.54 -14.26 4.21
CA SER A 124 11.18 -14.53 3.76
C SER A 124 10.75 -15.93 4.17
N LYS A 125 9.46 -16.08 4.49
CA LYS A 125 8.83 -17.39 4.68
C LYS A 125 8.87 -18.27 3.43
N TYR A 126 9.26 -17.70 2.30
CA TYR A 126 9.32 -18.34 0.97
C TYR A 126 10.75 -18.63 0.52
N ILE A 127 11.76 -18.54 1.42
CA ILE A 127 13.07 -19.07 1.12
C ILE A 127 12.90 -20.59 0.99
N ASP A 128 13.18 -21.09 -0.22
CA ASP A 128 13.23 -22.53 -0.43
C ASP A 128 14.39 -23.11 0.40
N LEU A 129 14.07 -23.66 1.56
CA LEU A 129 15.02 -24.25 2.51
C LEU A 129 15.78 -25.44 1.91
N SER A 130 15.36 -25.96 0.74
CA SER A 130 16.06 -27.01 0.01
C SER A 130 17.30 -26.50 -0.73
N ILE A 131 17.45 -25.17 -0.91
CA ILE A 131 18.57 -24.55 -1.62
C ILE A 131 19.55 -23.97 -0.60
N SER A 132 20.83 -24.37 -0.67
CA SER A 132 21.84 -23.78 0.21
C SER A 132 21.96 -22.26 0.00
N TYR A 133 22.19 -21.51 1.06
CA TYR A 133 22.32 -20.03 1.05
C TYR A 133 23.29 -19.55 -0.04
N ASN A 134 24.44 -20.21 -0.20
CA ASN A 134 25.44 -19.84 -1.22
C ASN A 134 24.92 -20.03 -2.65
N LYS A 135 24.14 -21.07 -2.91
CA LYS A 135 23.52 -21.33 -4.22
C LYS A 135 22.43 -20.30 -4.48
N GLN A 136 21.64 -19.95 -3.49
CA GLN A 136 20.62 -18.94 -3.58
C GLN A 136 21.21 -17.54 -3.86
N GLN A 137 22.31 -17.17 -3.18
CA GLN A 137 23.03 -15.93 -3.45
C GLN A 137 23.61 -15.88 -4.87
N SER A 138 24.12 -17.00 -5.38
CA SER A 138 24.65 -17.08 -6.75
C SER A 138 23.54 -16.94 -7.80
N LEU A 139 22.37 -17.54 -7.57
CA LEU A 139 21.19 -17.41 -8.44
C LEU A 139 20.66 -15.99 -8.44
N GLU A 140 20.59 -15.36 -7.27
CA GLU A 140 20.13 -13.99 -7.11
C GLU A 140 21.09 -12.98 -7.78
N LYS A 141 22.41 -13.21 -7.67
CA LYS A 141 23.40 -12.40 -8.38
C LYS A 141 23.28 -12.50 -9.90
N ALA A 142 22.93 -13.68 -10.41
CA ALA A 142 22.73 -13.90 -11.85
C ALA A 142 21.44 -13.26 -12.39
N ASN A 143 20.37 -13.25 -11.55
CA ASN A 143 19.06 -12.69 -11.91
C ASN A 143 18.51 -11.88 -10.71
N PRO A 144 19.07 -10.71 -10.43
CA PRO A 144 18.68 -9.96 -9.26
C PRO A 144 17.23 -9.45 -9.37
N THR A 145 16.48 -9.62 -8.30
CA THR A 145 15.13 -9.12 -8.18
C THR A 145 14.98 -8.21 -6.97
N VAL A 146 14.02 -7.33 -6.96
CA VAL A 146 13.59 -6.56 -5.80
C VAL A 146 12.17 -6.93 -5.45
N ARG A 147 11.95 -7.18 -4.16
CA ARG A 147 10.60 -7.47 -3.65
C ARG A 147 9.85 -6.19 -3.38
N LEU A 148 8.79 -5.96 -4.15
CA LEU A 148 7.89 -4.85 -3.93
C LEU A 148 6.60 -5.29 -3.27
N SER A 149 6.02 -4.41 -2.47
CA SER A 149 4.62 -4.42 -2.09
C SER A 149 3.90 -3.23 -2.71
N THR A 150 2.60 -3.39 -2.95
CA THR A 150 1.81 -2.38 -3.64
C THR A 150 0.60 -1.96 -2.80
N PRO A 151 0.79 -1.07 -1.79
CA PRO A 151 -0.34 -0.45 -1.11
C PRO A 151 -1.19 0.34 -2.12
N ILE A 152 -2.51 0.32 -1.93
CA ILE A 152 -3.44 0.99 -2.85
C ILE A 152 -4.02 2.21 -2.17
N CYS A 153 -3.83 3.38 -2.78
CA CYS A 153 -4.44 4.64 -2.35
C CYS A 153 -4.23 4.83 -0.84
N PHE A 154 -5.30 4.95 -0.07
CA PHE A 154 -5.32 5.22 1.36
C PHE A 154 -4.66 4.14 2.25
N ASP A 155 -4.32 2.95 1.73
CA ASP A 155 -3.52 1.94 2.46
C ASP A 155 -2.20 2.52 2.98
N ASP A 156 -1.57 3.44 2.23
CA ASP A 156 -0.29 4.03 2.61
C ASP A 156 -0.36 5.00 3.81
N ALA A 157 -1.56 5.40 4.21
CA ALA A 157 -1.77 6.19 5.41
C ALA A 157 -1.70 5.35 6.71
N PHE A 158 -1.84 4.02 6.62
CA PHE A 158 -2.04 3.15 7.77
C PHE A 158 -0.85 2.23 8.06
N THR A 159 -0.38 2.31 9.30
CA THR A 159 0.72 1.47 9.78
C THR A 159 0.35 0.00 9.87
N ASP A 160 -0.87 -0.32 10.21
CA ASP A 160 -1.38 -1.69 10.29
C ASP A 160 -1.42 -2.39 8.93
N VAL A 161 -1.41 -1.65 7.82
CA VAL A 161 -1.21 -2.17 6.47
C VAL A 161 0.27 -2.18 6.07
N MET A 162 0.97 -1.05 6.23
CA MET A 162 2.33 -0.88 5.73
C MET A 162 3.38 -1.66 6.53
N ARG A 163 3.17 -1.77 7.86
CA ARG A 163 4.11 -2.49 8.73
C ARG A 163 4.18 -4.00 8.40
N PRO A 164 3.07 -4.74 8.27
CA PRO A 164 3.12 -6.13 7.80
C PRO A 164 3.78 -6.28 6.43
N MET A 165 3.55 -5.37 5.48
CA MET A 165 4.25 -5.38 4.20
C MET A 165 5.77 -5.30 4.39
N PHE A 166 6.25 -4.36 5.20
CA PHE A 166 7.68 -4.26 5.50
C PHE A 166 8.20 -5.51 6.22
N LEU A 167 7.54 -5.97 7.28
CA LEU A 167 7.99 -7.12 8.08
C LEU A 167 8.06 -8.43 7.25
N ASN A 168 7.18 -8.58 6.26
CA ASN A 168 7.19 -9.73 5.36
C ASN A 168 8.15 -9.58 4.16
N GLY A 169 9.03 -8.58 4.17
CA GLY A 169 10.17 -8.53 3.27
C GLY A 169 10.10 -7.53 2.14
N ALA A 170 9.16 -6.56 2.13
CA ALA A 170 9.16 -5.50 1.14
C ALA A 170 10.47 -4.70 1.19
N GLU A 171 11.10 -4.52 0.04
CA GLU A 171 12.29 -3.71 -0.21
C GLU A 171 11.96 -2.41 -0.93
N LEU A 172 10.75 -2.34 -1.50
CA LEU A 172 10.22 -1.21 -2.24
C LEU A 172 8.71 -1.13 -2.03
N PHE A 173 8.20 0.05 -1.76
CA PHE A 173 6.77 0.33 -1.77
C PHE A 173 6.39 1.00 -3.10
N VAL A 174 5.40 0.45 -3.80
CA VAL A 174 4.85 1.02 -5.03
C VAL A 174 3.35 1.24 -4.82
N ASN A 175 2.99 2.45 -4.41
CA ASN A 175 1.58 2.84 -4.25
C ASN A 175 0.98 3.19 -5.61
N ILE A 176 -0.20 2.65 -5.89
CA ILE A 176 -1.05 3.10 -6.99
C ILE A 176 -2.32 3.71 -6.41
N THR A 177 -2.67 4.92 -6.85
CA THR A 177 -3.79 5.66 -6.28
C THR A 177 -4.61 6.38 -7.34
N ASP A 178 -5.86 6.68 -7.02
CA ASP A 178 -6.72 7.56 -7.80
C ASP A 178 -7.28 8.62 -6.84
N ASP A 179 -6.70 9.80 -6.91
CA ASP A 179 -7.08 10.95 -6.08
C ASP A 179 -7.96 11.95 -6.85
N SER A 180 -8.42 11.61 -8.08
CA SER A 180 -9.19 12.48 -8.97
C SER A 180 -10.52 12.98 -8.38
N TRP A 181 -10.98 12.36 -7.31
CA TRP A 181 -12.21 12.75 -6.60
C TRP A 181 -12.09 14.08 -5.85
N SER A 182 -10.90 14.44 -5.36
CA SER A 182 -10.67 15.60 -4.51
C SER A 182 -10.64 16.91 -5.30
N LYS A 183 -10.05 16.90 -6.51
CA LYS A 183 -9.85 18.03 -7.42
C LYS A 183 -9.18 19.26 -6.77
N THR A 184 -8.49 19.08 -5.64
CA THR A 184 -7.82 20.17 -4.89
C THR A 184 -6.38 19.86 -4.62
N LYS A 185 -5.47 20.80 -4.87
CA LYS A 185 -4.04 20.64 -4.60
C LYS A 185 -3.76 20.33 -3.14
N SER A 186 -4.50 20.93 -2.22
CA SER A 186 -4.27 20.71 -0.78
C SER A 186 -4.54 19.27 -0.36
N SER A 187 -5.59 18.64 -0.87
CA SER A 187 -5.91 17.24 -0.59
C SER A 187 -4.84 16.29 -1.12
N GLU A 188 -4.39 16.53 -2.37
CA GLU A 188 -3.34 15.73 -3.00
C GLU A 188 -2.02 15.78 -2.22
N TYR A 189 -1.61 16.99 -1.79
CA TYR A 189 -0.41 17.14 -0.97
C TYR A 189 -0.59 16.56 0.43
N GLN A 190 -1.74 16.69 1.07
CA GLN A 190 -1.99 16.08 2.38
C GLN A 190 -1.87 14.56 2.31
N HIS A 191 -2.49 13.93 1.31
CA HIS A 191 -2.38 12.48 1.12
C HIS A 191 -0.92 12.07 0.88
N PHE A 192 -0.21 12.78 0.02
CA PHE A 192 1.22 12.56 -0.21
C PHE A 192 2.06 12.70 1.07
N VAL A 193 1.86 13.76 1.86
CA VAL A 193 2.63 13.99 3.08
C VAL A 193 2.46 12.83 4.05
N ILE A 194 1.24 12.35 4.25
CA ILE A 194 0.96 11.19 5.10
C ILE A 194 1.70 9.95 4.57
N ALA A 195 1.61 9.69 3.28
CA ALA A 195 2.28 8.56 2.63
C ALA A 195 3.81 8.63 2.75
N SER A 196 4.40 9.82 2.65
CA SER A 196 5.86 10.01 2.68
C SER A 196 6.50 9.53 3.98
N TYR A 197 5.77 9.56 5.10
CA TYR A 197 6.26 9.01 6.37
C TYR A 197 6.58 7.53 6.28
N ARG A 198 5.93 6.77 5.39
CA ARG A 198 6.21 5.34 5.21
C ARG A 198 7.65 5.11 4.75
N ALA A 199 8.16 5.97 3.87
CA ALA A 199 9.56 5.89 3.44
C ALA A 199 10.52 6.09 4.62
N ILE A 200 10.24 7.05 5.51
CA ILE A 200 11.04 7.38 6.69
C ILE A 200 10.97 6.28 7.75
N GLU A 201 9.76 5.84 8.09
CA GLU A 201 9.51 4.85 9.15
C GLU A 201 10.16 3.50 8.87
N TYR A 202 10.14 3.08 7.60
CA TYR A 202 10.68 1.78 7.19
C TYR A 202 12.04 1.87 6.49
N ARG A 203 12.60 3.08 6.32
CA ARG A 203 13.85 3.31 5.57
C ARG A 203 13.83 2.64 4.19
N THR A 204 12.71 2.77 3.51
CA THR A 204 12.42 2.11 2.24
C THR A 204 11.98 3.15 1.23
N THR A 205 12.38 3.03 -0.05
CA THR A 205 11.90 3.93 -1.11
C THR A 205 10.39 3.73 -1.30
N LEU A 206 9.66 4.84 -1.43
CA LEU A 206 8.25 4.87 -1.80
C LEU A 206 8.11 5.48 -3.19
N VAL A 207 7.49 4.73 -4.10
CA VAL A 207 7.05 5.21 -5.41
C VAL A 207 5.54 5.36 -5.37
N ARG A 208 5.03 6.50 -5.76
CA ARG A 208 3.59 6.73 -5.95
C ARG A 208 3.29 7.01 -7.42
N SER A 209 2.32 6.30 -7.96
CA SER A 209 1.76 6.55 -9.28
C SER A 209 0.27 6.88 -9.10
N SER A 210 -0.09 8.14 -9.36
CA SER A 210 -1.41 8.65 -9.06
C SER A 210 -2.13 9.14 -10.32
N ASN A 211 -3.43 8.84 -10.40
CA ASN A 211 -4.33 9.54 -11.31
C ASN A 211 -4.76 10.85 -10.66
N SER A 212 -4.41 11.96 -11.28
CA SER A 212 -4.66 13.35 -10.82
C SER A 212 -3.95 13.76 -9.53
N GLY A 213 -3.49 12.82 -8.71
CA GLY A 213 -2.76 13.09 -7.47
C GLY A 213 -1.25 13.27 -7.71
N TYR A 214 -0.49 13.34 -6.61
CA TYR A 214 0.94 13.59 -6.68
C TYR A 214 1.72 12.29 -6.95
N SER A 215 2.14 12.12 -8.21
CA SER A 215 3.06 11.07 -8.62
C SER A 215 4.48 11.45 -8.25
N VAL A 216 5.16 10.61 -7.45
CA VAL A 216 6.40 11.02 -6.79
C VAL A 216 7.23 9.81 -6.36
N VAL A 217 8.54 9.98 -6.29
CA VAL A 217 9.47 9.04 -5.68
C VAL A 217 10.11 9.67 -4.45
N VAL A 218 9.98 9.00 -3.31
CA VAL A 218 10.50 9.45 -2.00
C VAL A 218 11.56 8.48 -1.51
N ASN A 219 12.71 9.00 -1.13
CA ASN A 219 13.80 8.20 -0.57
C ASN A 219 13.60 7.91 0.92
N PRO A 220 14.41 7.04 1.54
CA PRO A 220 14.32 6.68 2.97
C PRO A 220 14.51 7.84 3.97
N GLN A 221 14.97 9.00 3.52
CA GLN A 221 15.09 10.21 4.33
C GLN A 221 13.84 11.12 4.22
N GLY A 222 12.83 10.72 3.43
CA GLY A 222 11.66 11.53 3.18
C GLY A 222 11.85 12.62 2.12
N LYS A 223 12.99 12.60 1.40
CA LYS A 223 13.28 13.57 0.34
C LYS A 223 12.66 13.10 -0.97
N ILE A 224 11.97 14.00 -1.65
CA ILE A 224 11.50 13.82 -3.02
C ILE A 224 12.73 13.79 -3.95
N ILE A 225 12.84 12.73 -4.75
CA ILE A 225 13.94 12.53 -5.71
C ILE A 225 13.47 12.55 -7.15
N ALA A 226 12.20 12.36 -7.40
CA ALA A 226 11.51 12.61 -8.67
C ALA A 226 10.05 12.89 -8.42
N ASP A 227 9.41 13.71 -9.22
CA ASP A 227 7.98 13.99 -9.16
C ASP A 227 7.41 14.42 -10.51
N GLN A 228 6.09 14.55 -10.55
CA GLN A 228 5.32 15.01 -11.71
C GLN A 228 4.35 16.11 -11.30
N PRO A 229 4.01 17.03 -12.20
CA PRO A 229 3.03 18.06 -11.91
C PRO A 229 1.65 17.47 -11.63
N LEU A 230 0.91 18.13 -10.74
CA LEU A 230 -0.46 17.76 -10.41
C LEU A 230 -1.41 18.12 -11.56
N PHE A 231 -2.39 17.24 -11.81
CA PHE A 231 -3.47 17.44 -12.77
C PHE A 231 -3.01 17.57 -14.24
N GLU A 232 -1.81 17.13 -14.55
CA GLU A 232 -1.27 17.09 -15.90
C GLU A 232 -1.07 15.65 -16.37
N ALA A 233 -1.42 15.38 -17.63
CA ALA A 233 -1.16 14.08 -18.24
C ALA A 233 0.32 13.98 -18.61
N CYS A 234 1.10 13.25 -17.84
CA CYS A 234 2.53 13.06 -18.05
C CYS A 234 2.99 11.65 -17.73
N ALA A 235 4.16 11.29 -18.23
CA ALA A 235 4.86 10.05 -17.91
C ALA A 235 6.33 10.32 -17.73
N THR A 236 6.95 9.67 -16.75
CA THR A 236 8.37 9.80 -16.43
C THR A 236 8.98 8.42 -16.24
N SER A 237 10.20 8.26 -16.74
CA SER A 237 11.07 7.13 -16.44
C SER A 237 12.14 7.58 -15.44
N PHE A 238 12.34 6.75 -14.41
CA PHE A 238 13.26 7.09 -13.32
C PHE A 238 13.96 5.84 -12.78
N ASP A 239 15.27 5.95 -12.49
CA ASP A 239 16.03 4.91 -11.80
C ASP A 239 15.74 4.96 -10.30
N VAL A 240 14.90 4.05 -9.83
CA VAL A 240 14.48 3.98 -8.41
C VAL A 240 15.60 3.37 -7.57
N PRO A 241 16.17 4.11 -6.60
CA PRO A 241 17.20 3.56 -5.74
C PRO A 241 16.59 2.57 -4.72
N ILE A 242 17.19 1.40 -4.66
CA ILE A 242 16.85 0.38 -3.66
C ILE A 242 17.92 0.40 -2.58
N TYR A 243 17.49 0.53 -1.33
CA TYR A 243 18.37 0.58 -0.17
C TYR A 243 18.36 -0.75 0.57
N GLN A 244 19.46 -1.04 1.22
CA GLN A 244 19.55 -2.18 2.11
C GLN A 244 18.46 -2.09 3.19
N ARG A 245 17.65 -3.14 3.28
CA ARG A 245 16.58 -3.21 4.26
C ARG A 245 17.14 -3.29 5.68
N LYS A 246 16.74 -2.37 6.55
CA LYS A 246 17.14 -2.31 7.96
C LYS A 246 15.91 -2.21 8.86
N MET A 247 15.91 -3.01 9.94
CA MET A 247 14.84 -2.94 10.94
C MET A 247 14.96 -1.63 11.72
N THR A 248 14.00 -0.74 11.55
CA THR A 248 13.90 0.50 12.33
C THR A 248 13.23 0.26 13.68
N THR A 249 13.41 1.17 14.63
CA THR A 249 12.68 1.15 15.92
C THR A 249 11.17 1.15 15.70
N TYR A 250 10.70 1.96 14.75
CA TYR A 250 9.29 2.01 14.41
C TYR A 250 8.78 0.70 13.78
N ALA A 251 9.52 0.13 12.85
CA ALA A 251 9.17 -1.17 12.26
C ALA A 251 9.10 -2.28 13.32
N LYS A 252 10.00 -2.25 14.32
CA LYS A 252 10.05 -3.24 15.39
C LYS A 252 8.90 -3.09 16.40
N PHE A 253 8.61 -1.88 16.84
CA PHE A 253 7.69 -1.62 17.96
C PHE A 253 6.37 -0.94 17.54
N GLY A 254 6.24 -0.49 16.28
CA GLY A 254 5.04 0.20 15.79
C GLY A 254 4.78 1.50 16.54
N ASN A 255 3.54 1.73 16.93
CA ASN A 255 3.08 2.96 17.60
C ASN A 255 3.42 3.02 19.10
N TRP A 256 4.61 2.57 19.49
CA TRP A 256 5.04 2.56 20.90
C TRP A 256 5.06 3.96 21.54
N PHE A 257 5.49 4.97 20.77
CA PHE A 257 5.65 6.33 21.30
C PHE A 257 4.32 6.99 21.72
N PRO A 258 3.25 6.99 20.92
CA PRO A 258 1.92 7.44 21.37
C PRO A 258 1.44 6.73 22.64
N TYR A 259 1.62 5.42 22.75
CA TYR A 259 1.24 4.69 23.97
C TYR A 259 2.06 5.12 25.20
N THR A 260 3.36 5.37 25.00
CA THR A 260 4.20 5.94 26.08
C THR A 260 3.71 7.31 26.50
N CYS A 261 3.36 8.19 25.55
CA CYS A 261 2.81 9.52 25.88
C CYS A 261 1.49 9.40 26.65
N ILE A 262 0.58 8.53 26.24
CA ILE A 262 -0.68 8.29 26.96
C ILE A 262 -0.40 7.82 28.38
N LEU A 263 0.52 6.87 28.57
CA LEU A 263 0.89 6.38 29.90
C LEU A 263 1.45 7.50 30.79
N LEU A 264 2.31 8.36 30.28
CA LEU A 264 2.85 9.50 31.01
C LEU A 264 1.76 10.51 31.41
N VAL A 265 0.82 10.81 30.50
CA VAL A 265 -0.32 11.69 30.79
C VAL A 265 -1.20 11.09 31.89
N LEU A 266 -1.50 9.80 31.83
CA LEU A 266 -2.30 9.12 32.85
C LEU A 266 -1.57 9.08 34.19
N ALA A 267 -0.27 8.81 34.21
CA ALA A 267 0.54 8.84 35.43
C ALA A 267 0.58 10.25 36.06
N TYR A 268 0.74 11.29 35.23
CA TYR A 268 0.68 12.67 35.69
C TYR A 268 -0.70 13.04 36.25
N ALA A 269 -1.77 12.69 35.54
CA ALA A 269 -3.14 12.93 36.00
C ALA A 269 -3.41 12.24 37.36
N PHE A 270 -2.94 11.01 37.52
CA PHE A 270 -3.06 10.27 38.78
C PHE A 270 -2.25 10.92 39.92
N TYR A 271 -1.04 11.38 39.60
CA TYR A 271 -0.21 12.13 40.56
C TYR A 271 -0.94 13.42 41.03
N MET A 272 -1.47 14.21 40.11
CA MET A 272 -2.23 15.41 40.39
C MET A 272 -3.48 15.12 41.23
N TYR A 273 -4.23 14.08 40.86
CA TYR A 273 -5.40 13.66 41.64
C TYR A 273 -5.05 13.34 43.10
N LYS A 274 -3.96 12.60 43.34
CA LYS A 274 -3.49 12.29 44.69
C LYS A 274 -3.05 13.55 45.46
N THR A 275 -2.32 14.44 44.82
CA THR A 275 -1.83 15.67 45.49
C THR A 275 -2.96 16.63 45.81
N PHE A 276 -3.95 16.78 44.92
CA PHE A 276 -5.13 17.62 45.21
C PHE A 276 -6.02 17.02 46.31
N THR A 277 -6.31 15.73 46.26
CA THR A 277 -7.12 15.07 47.30
C THR A 277 -6.44 15.02 48.65
N PHE A 278 -5.12 15.08 48.78
CA PHE A 278 -4.40 15.15 50.03
C PHE A 278 -4.29 16.61 50.59
N SER A 279 -4.29 17.62 49.71
CA SER A 279 -4.20 19.02 50.09
C SER A 279 -5.50 19.53 50.78
N ASP A 280 -6.65 18.99 50.38
CA ASP A 280 -7.96 19.36 50.94
C ASP A 280 -8.25 18.73 52.31
N TYR A 281 -7.38 17.87 52.81
CA TYR A 281 -7.54 17.17 54.12
C TYR A 281 -6.63 17.67 55.24
N ILE A 282 -5.92 18.78 55.06
CA ILE A 282 -5.20 19.43 56.15
C ILE A 282 -6.06 20.60 56.66
N PRO A 283 -6.82 20.42 57.75
CA PRO A 283 -7.49 21.56 58.40
C PRO A 283 -6.38 22.47 58.94
N SER A 284 -6.40 23.73 58.54
CA SER A 284 -5.64 24.80 59.19
C SER A 284 -6.16 24.95 60.60
N TYR A 285 -5.39 24.50 61.57
CA TYR A 285 -5.52 24.90 62.97
C TYR A 285 -4.53 25.99 63.24
#